data_1e34cba89b63d43efb4ec167062b43db
#
_entry.id   1e34cba89b63d43efb4ec167062b43db
#
_cell.length_a   1.000
_cell.length_b   1.000
_cell.length_c   1.000
_cell.angle_alpha   90.00
_cell.angle_beta   90.00
_cell.angle_gamma   90.00
#
_symmetry.space_group_name_H-M   'P 1'
#
loop_
_entity.id
_entity.type
_entity.pdbx_description
1 polymer ?
#
loop_
_entity_poly.entity_id
_entity_poly.type
_entity_poly.pdbx_seq_one_letter_code
_entity_poly.pdbx_strand_id
1 'polypeptide(L)'
;SVVVLPIIRRKIMKQSFIVFVCILIAIVTSCESNSKQPGKLPGEAVQISSNSYVGAYYSPLKLGMKKFVSSGYVNVYSADFDFCSIGSSSSRHKSISAYYGDTGYDTTYNYVPHIGDPHQFLSDEITSINIVSTAEYNGIPSGENLNNQFYLYAMSMYPFIQSGYTDKFDYASEYAPSIFLEMQQSVLRGSNNPSAYLGSPIYGTVDEIDVDSLKIIGGSTWNSRLMFLLQMKQIPVNPEGELIVTVGFKDGKQLEARGPVYDLIN
;
A
#
# COMPACT_ATOMS: atom_id res chain seq x y z
N SER A 1 67.49 17.52 18.67
CA SER A 1 66.17 18.03 18.18
C SER A 1 65.15 16.94 17.84
N VAL A 2 65.16 15.79 18.53
CA VAL A 2 64.28 14.65 18.18
C VAL A 2 63.23 14.36 19.28
N VAL A 3 63.17 15.12 20.38
CA VAL A 3 62.33 14.82 21.54
C VAL A 3 60.96 15.54 21.55
N VAL A 4 60.78 16.55 20.69
CA VAL A 4 59.56 17.38 20.72
C VAL A 4 58.38 16.79 19.92
N LEU A 5 58.63 16.00 18.87
CA LEU A 5 57.56 15.43 18.02
C LEU A 5 56.58 14.45 18.71
N PRO A 6 57.01 13.55 19.60
CA PRO A 6 56.08 12.60 20.20
C PRO A 6 55.13 13.25 21.22
N ILE A 7 55.55 14.35 21.88
CA ILE A 7 54.70 15.02 22.86
C ILE A 7 53.56 15.78 22.19
N ILE A 8 53.83 16.42 21.04
CA ILE A 8 52.79 17.13 20.27
C ILE A 8 51.78 16.15 19.69
N ARG A 9 52.20 15.01 19.14
CA ARG A 9 51.27 14.01 18.62
C ARG A 9 50.36 13.43 19.71
N ARG A 10 50.85 13.18 20.91
CA ARG A 10 50.06 12.69 22.03
C ARG A 10 49.03 13.72 22.51
N LYS A 11 49.36 15.01 22.47
CA LYS A 11 48.45 16.09 22.87
C LYS A 11 47.34 16.28 21.86
N ILE A 12 47.63 16.24 20.57
CA ILE A 12 46.67 16.32 19.48
C ILE A 12 45.70 15.12 19.48
N MET A 13 46.23 13.88 19.68
CA MET A 13 45.37 12.70 19.76
C MET A 13 44.42 12.72 20.96
N LYS A 14 44.89 13.22 22.15
CA LYS A 14 44.01 13.36 23.29
C LYS A 14 42.89 14.41 23.09
N GLN A 15 43.22 15.53 22.47
CA GLN A 15 42.22 16.57 22.14
C GLN A 15 41.21 16.07 21.09
N SER A 16 41.65 15.37 20.05
CA SER A 16 40.75 14.79 19.06
C SER A 16 39.82 13.71 19.66
N PHE A 17 40.34 12.89 20.59
CA PHE A 17 39.53 11.90 21.28
C PHE A 17 38.47 12.51 22.18
N ILE A 18 38.82 13.58 22.91
CA ILE A 18 37.87 14.32 23.77
C ILE A 18 36.78 14.98 22.92
N VAL A 19 37.12 15.61 21.79
CA VAL A 19 36.14 16.20 20.88
C VAL A 19 35.22 15.14 20.27
N PHE A 20 35.76 13.97 19.91
CA PHE A 20 34.95 12.87 19.37
C PHE A 20 33.98 12.29 20.41
N VAL A 21 34.42 12.12 21.65
CA VAL A 21 33.58 11.67 22.75
C VAL A 21 32.50 12.71 23.09
N CYS A 22 32.81 14.00 23.09
CA CYS A 22 31.83 15.06 23.29
C CYS A 22 30.79 15.11 22.18
N ILE A 23 31.17 14.89 20.91
CA ILE A 23 30.22 14.82 19.78
C ILE A 23 29.32 13.56 19.91
N LEU A 24 29.86 12.42 20.30
CA LEU A 24 29.07 11.21 20.52
C LEU A 24 28.06 11.39 21.69
N ILE A 25 28.45 12.04 22.78
CA ILE A 25 27.56 12.33 23.89
C ILE A 25 26.48 13.34 23.47
N ALA A 26 26.82 14.35 22.66
CA ALA A 26 25.85 15.31 22.14
C ALA A 26 24.82 14.66 21.20
N ILE A 27 25.22 13.65 20.39
CA ILE A 27 24.33 12.90 19.53
C ILE A 27 23.38 12.01 20.35
N VAL A 28 23.87 11.39 21.43
CA VAL A 28 23.04 10.56 22.29
C VAL A 28 22.09 11.40 23.14
N THR A 29 22.50 12.59 23.58
CA THR A 29 21.62 13.47 24.39
C THR A 29 20.63 14.27 23.56
N SER A 30 20.86 14.46 22.23
CA SER A 30 19.89 15.11 21.36
C SER A 30 18.74 14.18 20.90
N CYS A 31 18.86 12.87 21.13
CA CYS A 31 17.77 11.91 20.90
C CYS A 31 16.79 11.79 22.07
N GLU A 32 17.06 12.41 23.22
CA GLU A 32 16.12 12.51 24.36
C GLU A 32 15.35 13.82 24.36
N SER A 33 14.81 14.24 23.20
CA SER A 33 13.90 15.37 23.20
C SER A 33 12.46 14.93 23.33
N ASN A 34 11.96 15.02 24.57
CA ASN A 34 10.61 15.43 24.90
C ASN A 34 9.43 14.57 24.40
N SER A 35 9.26 13.40 25.03
CA SER A 35 7.90 12.95 25.30
C SER A 35 7.80 12.41 26.74
N LYS A 36 8.25 13.18 27.72
CA LYS A 36 7.90 12.89 29.12
C LYS A 36 6.49 13.42 29.36
N GLN A 37 5.47 12.63 29.01
CA GLN A 37 4.22 12.71 29.74
C GLN A 37 4.48 12.25 31.19
N PRO A 38 4.12 13.06 32.20
CA PRO A 38 4.31 12.66 33.60
C PRO A 38 3.47 11.41 33.86
N GLY A 39 4.13 10.32 34.28
CA GLY A 39 3.46 9.15 34.84
C GLY A 39 3.55 7.83 34.10
N LYS A 40 4.29 7.73 32.98
CA LYS A 40 4.47 6.45 32.28
C LYS A 40 5.78 5.76 32.65
N LEU A 41 5.70 4.47 33.00
CA LEU A 41 6.85 3.61 33.22
C LEU A 41 7.60 3.36 31.89
N PRO A 42 8.94 3.22 31.89
CA PRO A 42 9.71 2.85 30.74
C PRO A 42 9.26 1.46 30.25
N GLY A 43 8.73 1.38 29.02
CA GLY A 43 8.27 0.13 28.42
C GLY A 43 6.76 0.03 28.17
N GLU A 44 5.94 0.95 28.66
CA GLU A 44 4.54 1.01 28.24
C GLU A 44 4.41 1.55 26.82
N ALA A 45 3.84 0.73 25.95
CA ALA A 45 3.49 1.14 24.58
C ALA A 45 2.55 2.35 24.63
N VAL A 46 2.87 3.39 23.86
CA VAL A 46 1.97 4.53 23.69
C VAL A 46 0.74 4.03 22.97
N GLN A 47 -0.39 3.94 23.66
CA GLN A 47 -1.67 3.66 23.02
C GLN A 47 -2.04 4.85 22.15
N ILE A 48 -1.90 4.69 20.83
CA ILE A 48 -2.48 5.62 19.87
C ILE A 48 -3.95 5.20 19.75
N SER A 49 -4.84 5.86 20.45
CA SER A 49 -6.26 5.63 20.31
C SER A 49 -6.70 6.14 18.92
N SER A 50 -7.03 5.22 18.04
CA SER A 50 -7.69 5.51 16.77
C SER A 50 -9.02 4.81 16.75
N ASN A 51 -10.09 5.55 16.49
CA ASN A 51 -11.42 4.96 16.29
C ASN A 51 -11.57 4.36 14.89
N SER A 52 -10.51 4.36 14.10
CA SER A 52 -10.47 3.89 12.72
C SER A 52 -9.76 2.55 12.61
N TYR A 53 -10.32 1.63 11.84
CA TYR A 53 -9.69 0.34 11.53
C TYR A 53 -8.55 0.50 10.53
N VAL A 54 -8.74 1.34 9.50
CA VAL A 54 -7.73 1.58 8.48
C VAL A 54 -6.63 2.48 9.04
N GLY A 55 -5.41 1.94 9.13
CA GLY A 55 -4.26 2.65 9.68
C GLY A 55 -3.68 3.72 8.75
N ALA A 56 -3.85 3.56 7.43
CA ALA A 56 -3.30 4.48 6.45
C ALA A 56 -4.06 4.46 5.13
N TYR A 57 -4.12 5.62 4.49
CA TYR A 57 -4.70 5.81 3.16
C TYR A 57 -3.66 6.39 2.20
N TYR A 58 -3.79 6.07 0.92
CA TYR A 58 -3.03 6.70 -0.15
C TYR A 58 -3.95 7.16 -1.28
N SER A 59 -3.58 8.27 -1.93
CA SER A 59 -4.17 8.78 -3.17
C SER A 59 -3.14 8.64 -4.28
N PRO A 60 -3.39 7.94 -5.39
CA PRO A 60 -2.43 7.75 -6.44
C PRO A 60 -2.19 9.06 -7.20
N LEU A 61 -0.92 9.36 -7.47
CA LEU A 61 -0.48 10.46 -8.34
C LEU A 61 -0.02 9.92 -9.70
N LYS A 62 0.44 8.68 -9.73
CA LYS A 62 0.87 7.99 -10.94
C LYS A 62 0.56 6.50 -10.81
N LEU A 63 0.07 5.89 -11.89
CA LEU A 63 -0.11 4.45 -11.97
C LEU A 63 1.07 3.78 -12.65
N GLY A 64 1.27 2.51 -12.34
CA GLY A 64 2.17 1.59 -13.02
C GLY A 64 1.51 0.24 -13.20
N MET A 65 2.03 -0.55 -14.11
CA MET A 65 1.64 -1.93 -14.27
C MET A 65 2.87 -2.82 -14.42
N LYS A 66 2.75 -4.06 -13.98
CA LYS A 66 3.77 -5.09 -14.14
C LYS A 66 3.14 -6.47 -14.08
N LYS A 67 3.83 -7.45 -14.64
CA LYS A 67 3.45 -8.86 -14.47
C LYS A 67 3.36 -9.21 -12.97
N PHE A 68 2.35 -10.00 -12.62
CA PHE A 68 2.17 -10.54 -11.26
C PHE A 68 2.29 -12.06 -11.30
N VAL A 69 3.20 -12.61 -10.51
CA VAL A 69 3.47 -14.04 -10.27
C VAL A 69 3.52 -14.91 -11.53
N SER A 70 2.44 -15.01 -12.31
CA SER A 70 2.32 -15.88 -13.48
C SER A 70 1.89 -15.10 -14.73
N SER A 71 2.12 -15.73 -15.90
CA SER A 71 1.74 -15.17 -17.19
C SER A 71 0.25 -14.85 -17.27
N GLY A 72 -0.07 -13.70 -17.84
CA GLY A 72 -1.45 -13.24 -18.01
C GLY A 72 -2.05 -12.51 -16.81
N TYR A 73 -1.36 -12.46 -15.68
CA TYR A 73 -1.76 -11.62 -14.54
C TYR A 73 -0.97 -10.32 -14.48
N VAL A 74 -1.67 -9.21 -14.42
CA VAL A 74 -1.11 -7.86 -14.43
C VAL A 74 -1.47 -7.15 -13.13
N ASN A 75 -0.45 -6.73 -12.38
CA ASN A 75 -0.63 -5.88 -11.22
C ASN A 75 -0.73 -4.42 -11.67
N VAL A 76 -1.86 -3.77 -11.39
CA VAL A 76 -2.03 -2.31 -11.49
C VAL A 76 -1.82 -1.72 -10.12
N TYR A 77 -0.83 -0.84 -9.98
CA TYR A 77 -0.39 -0.31 -8.70
C TYR A 77 -0.14 1.20 -8.75
N SER A 78 -0.15 1.83 -7.58
CA SER A 78 0.26 3.23 -7.47
C SER A 78 1.79 3.32 -7.46
N ALA A 79 2.35 3.89 -8.52
CA ALA A 79 3.80 4.09 -8.68
C ALA A 79 4.29 5.34 -7.94
N ASP A 80 3.41 6.36 -7.81
CA ASP A 80 3.61 7.54 -6.99
C ASP A 80 2.28 7.92 -6.34
N PHE A 81 2.33 8.51 -5.12
CA PHE A 81 1.12 8.70 -4.30
C PHE A 81 1.36 9.74 -3.22
N ASP A 82 0.26 10.34 -2.81
CA ASP A 82 0.15 11.10 -1.58
C ASP A 82 -0.41 10.20 -0.46
N PHE A 83 0.12 10.34 0.73
CA PHE A 83 -0.08 9.39 1.82
C PHE A 83 -0.50 10.09 3.12
N CYS A 84 -1.41 9.47 3.87
CA CYS A 84 -1.72 9.88 5.23
C CYS A 84 -1.94 8.67 6.15
N SER A 85 -1.50 8.80 7.39
CA SER A 85 -1.64 7.77 8.42
C SER A 85 -2.15 8.35 9.73
N ILE A 86 -2.56 7.47 10.63
CA ILE A 86 -3.03 7.81 11.97
C ILE A 86 -2.05 8.74 12.73
N GLY A 87 -0.75 8.58 12.53
CA GLY A 87 0.27 9.35 13.27
C GLY A 87 0.73 10.65 12.60
N SER A 88 0.89 10.64 11.27
CA SER A 88 1.60 11.72 10.54
C SER A 88 0.68 12.78 9.94
N SER A 89 -0.58 12.46 9.65
CA SER A 89 -1.55 13.35 8.98
C SER A 89 -2.93 13.18 9.57
N SER A 90 -3.02 13.31 10.88
CA SER A 90 -4.21 12.91 11.66
C SER A 90 -5.52 13.58 11.22
N SER A 91 -5.50 14.84 10.78
CA SER A 91 -6.72 15.54 10.31
C SER A 91 -7.24 14.98 9.00
N ARG A 92 -6.37 14.77 8.00
CA ARG A 92 -6.73 14.19 6.70
C ARG A 92 -7.16 12.74 6.85
N HIS A 93 -6.41 11.93 7.60
CA HIS A 93 -6.78 10.55 7.89
C HIS A 93 -8.16 10.47 8.54
N LYS A 94 -8.43 11.28 9.57
CA LYS A 94 -9.74 11.35 10.23
C LYS A 94 -10.87 11.74 9.27
N SER A 95 -10.63 12.69 8.37
CA SER A 95 -11.62 13.10 7.37
C SER A 95 -11.96 11.98 6.40
N ILE A 96 -10.97 11.22 5.92
CA ILE A 96 -11.18 10.07 5.03
C ILE A 96 -11.90 8.95 5.78
N SER A 97 -11.46 8.63 7.01
CA SER A 97 -12.11 7.62 7.85
C SER A 97 -13.57 7.97 8.12
N ALA A 98 -13.87 9.24 8.44
CA ALA A 98 -15.24 9.72 8.65
C ALA A 98 -16.07 9.62 7.36
N TYR A 99 -15.51 9.94 6.21
CA TYR A 99 -16.18 9.83 4.92
C TYR A 99 -16.63 8.39 4.62
N TYR A 100 -15.81 7.40 4.96
CA TYR A 100 -16.12 5.98 4.78
C TYR A 100 -16.86 5.33 5.97
N GLY A 101 -17.14 6.07 7.04
CA GLY A 101 -17.78 5.55 8.24
C GLY A 101 -16.85 4.74 9.15
N ASP A 102 -15.53 4.80 8.91
CA ASP A 102 -14.52 4.09 9.70
C ASP A 102 -14.16 4.87 10.98
N THR A 103 -15.14 5.01 11.89
CA THR A 103 -15.01 5.83 13.10
C THR A 103 -15.38 5.13 14.40
N GLY A 104 -15.83 3.87 14.33
CA GLY A 104 -16.36 3.12 15.46
C GLY A 104 -15.55 1.90 15.86
N TYR A 105 -14.37 1.67 15.25
CA TYR A 105 -13.55 0.51 15.57
C TYR A 105 -13.02 0.61 17.01
N ASP A 106 -13.36 -0.39 17.83
CA ASP A 106 -12.92 -0.44 19.21
C ASP A 106 -11.42 -0.71 19.30
N THR A 107 -10.69 0.29 19.78
CA THR A 107 -9.23 0.28 19.94
C THR A 107 -8.76 -0.42 21.20
N THR A 108 -9.63 -1.15 21.92
CA THR A 108 -9.22 -2.00 23.05
C THR A 108 -8.27 -3.13 22.63
N TYR A 109 -8.27 -3.47 21.35
CA TYR A 109 -7.19 -4.24 20.75
C TYR A 109 -5.98 -3.32 20.63
N ASN A 110 -4.97 -3.55 21.45
CA ASN A 110 -3.67 -2.89 21.43
C ASN A 110 -2.98 -3.05 20.06
N TYR A 111 -3.54 -2.46 19.02
CA TYR A 111 -2.88 -2.30 17.76
C TYR A 111 -1.94 -1.10 17.91
N VAL A 112 -0.75 -1.38 18.37
CA VAL A 112 0.38 -0.48 18.12
C VAL A 112 0.73 -0.73 16.66
N PRO A 113 0.45 0.20 15.74
CA PRO A 113 1.01 0.08 14.39
C PRO A 113 2.51 0.01 14.59
N HIS A 114 3.11 -1.16 14.39
CA HIS A 114 4.54 -1.25 14.28
C HIS A 114 4.93 -0.23 13.20
N ILE A 115 5.88 0.65 13.54
CA ILE A 115 6.54 1.50 12.56
C ILE A 115 7.07 0.54 11.51
N GLY A 116 6.37 0.37 10.42
CA GLY A 116 6.67 -0.62 9.41
C GLY A 116 5.47 -1.26 8.73
N ASP A 117 4.27 -1.22 9.30
CA ASP A 117 3.18 -2.04 8.77
C ASP A 117 1.76 -1.44 8.88
N PRO A 118 1.47 -0.25 8.39
CA PRO A 118 0.10 0.10 8.13
C PRO A 118 -0.31 -0.52 6.80
N HIS A 119 -1.29 -1.42 6.82
CA HIS A 119 -2.02 -1.75 5.61
C HIS A 119 -2.52 -0.45 4.99
N GLN A 120 -2.15 -0.21 3.73
CA GLN A 120 -2.44 1.02 3.03
C GLN A 120 -3.54 0.76 2.02
N PHE A 121 -4.60 1.53 2.11
CA PHE A 121 -5.77 1.41 1.24
C PHE A 121 -5.96 2.67 0.42
N LEU A 122 -6.54 2.49 -0.77
CA LEU A 122 -6.91 3.59 -1.66
C LEU A 122 -7.93 4.49 -0.97
N SER A 123 -7.64 5.80 -0.92
CA SER A 123 -8.57 6.82 -0.40
C SER A 123 -9.57 7.29 -1.43
N ASP A 124 -9.24 7.18 -2.72
CA ASP A 124 -9.99 7.75 -3.82
C ASP A 124 -10.98 6.73 -4.37
N GLU A 125 -12.22 7.16 -4.59
CA GLU A 125 -13.24 6.30 -5.20
C GLU A 125 -12.99 6.17 -6.70
N ILE A 126 -12.89 4.93 -7.19
CA ILE A 126 -12.82 4.63 -8.62
C ILE A 126 -14.22 4.78 -9.22
N THR A 127 -14.33 5.47 -10.35
CA THR A 127 -15.58 5.66 -11.09
C THR A 127 -15.58 5.00 -12.45
N SER A 128 -14.39 4.68 -12.99
CA SER A 128 -14.27 3.96 -14.26
C SER A 128 -12.93 3.26 -14.38
N ILE A 129 -12.93 2.17 -15.13
CA ILE A 129 -11.73 1.48 -15.60
C ILE A 129 -11.92 1.25 -17.09
N ASN A 130 -10.93 1.64 -17.89
CA ASN A 130 -10.91 1.42 -19.32
C ASN A 130 -9.59 0.79 -19.75
N ILE A 131 -9.65 -0.28 -20.51
CA ILE A 131 -8.49 -1.02 -20.99
C ILE A 131 -8.50 -0.99 -22.51
N VAL A 132 -7.38 -0.59 -23.11
CA VAL A 132 -7.17 -0.60 -24.56
C VAL A 132 -5.77 -1.12 -24.88
N SER A 133 -5.54 -1.53 -26.13
CA SER A 133 -4.20 -1.85 -26.63
C SER A 133 -3.82 -0.92 -27.78
N THR A 134 -2.52 -0.61 -27.90
CA THR A 134 -1.98 0.16 -29.05
C THR A 134 -1.79 -0.68 -30.32
N ALA A 135 -1.94 -2.00 -30.22
CA ALA A 135 -1.94 -2.93 -31.34
C ALA A 135 -3.22 -3.79 -31.31
N GLU A 136 -3.44 -4.60 -32.35
CA GLU A 136 -4.52 -5.58 -32.33
C GLU A 136 -4.36 -6.56 -31.14
N TYR A 137 -5.46 -6.85 -30.44
CA TYR A 137 -5.50 -7.76 -29.31
C TYR A 137 -6.53 -8.87 -29.55
N ASN A 138 -6.06 -10.08 -29.90
CA ASN A 138 -6.93 -11.25 -30.17
C ASN A 138 -8.08 -10.97 -31.17
N GLY A 139 -7.77 -10.27 -32.26
CA GLY A 139 -8.74 -9.89 -33.29
C GLY A 139 -9.52 -8.60 -33.00
N ILE A 140 -9.30 -7.96 -31.87
CA ILE A 140 -9.87 -6.65 -31.51
C ILE A 140 -8.92 -5.56 -32.01
N PRO A 141 -9.39 -4.58 -32.82
CA PRO A 141 -8.54 -3.52 -33.34
C PRO A 141 -7.88 -2.66 -32.25
N SER A 142 -6.74 -2.05 -32.58
CA SER A 142 -6.07 -1.08 -31.72
C SER A 142 -7.00 0.05 -31.29
N GLY A 143 -6.95 0.42 -30.01
CA GLY A 143 -7.74 1.51 -29.41
C GLY A 143 -9.17 1.14 -29.00
N GLU A 144 -9.66 -0.03 -29.41
CA GLU A 144 -10.97 -0.50 -28.97
C GLU A 144 -10.95 -0.97 -27.51
N ASN A 145 -12.12 -0.91 -26.84
CA ASN A 145 -12.28 -1.29 -25.44
C ASN A 145 -12.07 -2.80 -25.25
N LEU A 146 -11.21 -3.16 -24.32
CA LEU A 146 -10.85 -4.54 -23.98
C LEU A 146 -11.40 -5.00 -22.63
N ASN A 147 -12.26 -4.25 -21.94
CA ASN A 147 -12.71 -4.57 -20.59
C ASN A 147 -13.27 -5.99 -20.46
N ASN A 148 -14.01 -6.44 -21.48
CA ASN A 148 -14.56 -7.79 -21.54
C ASN A 148 -13.52 -8.91 -21.75
N GLN A 149 -12.26 -8.56 -22.05
CA GLN A 149 -11.15 -9.50 -22.23
C GLN A 149 -10.37 -9.76 -20.92
N PHE A 150 -10.75 -9.07 -19.83
CA PHE A 150 -10.04 -9.15 -18.56
C PHE A 150 -10.98 -9.46 -17.40
N TYR A 151 -10.51 -10.31 -16.47
CA TYR A 151 -11.04 -10.37 -15.12
C TYR A 151 -10.29 -9.38 -14.24
N LEU A 152 -11.01 -8.76 -13.29
CA LEU A 152 -10.46 -7.92 -12.24
C LEU A 152 -10.56 -8.64 -10.90
N TYR A 153 -9.51 -8.52 -10.08
CA TYR A 153 -9.46 -9.00 -8.70
C TYR A 153 -8.97 -7.88 -7.79
N ALA A 154 -9.75 -7.56 -6.78
CA ALA A 154 -9.41 -6.59 -5.74
C ALA A 154 -9.84 -7.08 -4.37
N MET A 155 -9.27 -6.51 -3.31
CA MET A 155 -9.71 -6.72 -1.93
C MET A 155 -10.20 -5.39 -1.36
N SER A 156 -11.40 -5.37 -0.77
CA SER A 156 -12.02 -4.18 -0.21
C SER A 156 -12.25 -4.31 1.28
N MET A 157 -11.86 -3.29 2.04
CA MET A 157 -12.20 -3.17 3.47
C MET A 157 -13.58 -2.57 3.69
N TYR A 158 -14.20 -2.02 2.66
CA TYR A 158 -15.47 -1.30 2.79
C TYR A 158 -16.60 -2.14 3.37
N PRO A 159 -16.85 -3.38 2.93
CA PRO A 159 -17.90 -4.23 3.53
C PRO A 159 -17.70 -4.47 5.03
N PHE A 160 -16.47 -4.71 5.46
CA PHE A 160 -16.14 -4.91 6.87
C PHE A 160 -16.44 -3.66 7.72
N ILE A 161 -16.11 -2.48 7.20
CA ILE A 161 -16.40 -1.20 7.88
C ILE A 161 -17.91 -0.98 7.94
N GLN A 162 -18.63 -1.20 6.84
CA GLN A 162 -20.08 -0.98 6.76
C GLN A 162 -20.88 -1.92 7.66
N SER A 163 -20.39 -3.13 7.91
CA SER A 163 -21.01 -4.09 8.84
C SER A 163 -20.78 -3.76 10.32
N GLY A 164 -20.11 -2.66 10.64
CA GLY A 164 -19.67 -2.36 12.00
C GLY A 164 -18.56 -3.29 12.47
N TYR A 165 -17.65 -3.68 11.57
CA TYR A 165 -16.46 -4.50 11.81
C TYR A 165 -16.74 -5.95 12.20
N THR A 166 -17.87 -6.50 11.79
CA THR A 166 -18.29 -7.86 12.12
C THR A 166 -18.19 -8.83 10.95
N ASP A 167 -18.41 -8.34 9.73
CA ASP A 167 -18.49 -9.18 8.52
C ASP A 167 -17.09 -9.39 7.91
N LYS A 168 -16.44 -10.48 8.28
CA LYS A 168 -15.13 -10.87 7.76
C LYS A 168 -15.30 -12.02 6.78
N PHE A 169 -14.72 -11.88 5.59
CA PHE A 169 -14.65 -12.95 4.62
C PHE A 169 -13.70 -14.06 5.12
N ASP A 170 -14.18 -15.27 5.23
CA ASP A 170 -13.38 -16.42 5.64
C ASP A 170 -12.79 -17.14 4.42
N TYR A 171 -11.57 -16.76 4.05
CA TYR A 171 -10.83 -17.36 2.93
C TYR A 171 -10.56 -18.87 3.08
N ALA A 172 -10.71 -19.44 4.27
CA ALA A 172 -10.50 -20.86 4.50
C ALA A 172 -11.77 -21.68 4.26
N SER A 173 -12.95 -21.10 4.50
CA SER A 173 -14.24 -21.80 4.41
C SER A 173 -15.11 -21.33 3.24
N GLU A 174 -14.90 -20.11 2.75
CA GLU A 174 -15.68 -19.52 1.66
C GLU A 174 -14.93 -19.63 0.33
N TYR A 175 -15.69 -19.86 -0.75
CA TYR A 175 -15.09 -19.94 -2.07
C TYR A 175 -14.57 -18.56 -2.52
N ALA A 176 -13.28 -18.49 -2.79
CA ALA A 176 -12.65 -17.40 -3.51
C ALA A 176 -11.65 -17.97 -4.52
N PRO A 177 -11.43 -17.33 -5.68
CA PRO A 177 -10.37 -17.72 -6.60
C PRO A 177 -9.01 -17.81 -5.89
N SER A 178 -8.20 -18.81 -6.23
CA SER A 178 -6.90 -19.07 -5.58
C SER A 178 -5.93 -17.85 -5.66
N ILE A 179 -6.11 -16.98 -6.65
CA ILE A 179 -5.33 -15.77 -6.79
C ILE A 179 -5.42 -14.85 -5.56
N PHE A 180 -6.54 -14.85 -4.82
CA PHE A 180 -6.67 -14.11 -3.58
C PHE A 180 -5.73 -14.62 -2.48
N LEU A 181 -5.45 -15.92 -2.44
CA LEU A 181 -4.45 -16.47 -1.51
C LEU A 181 -3.05 -15.97 -1.85
N GLU A 182 -2.71 -15.83 -3.13
CA GLU A 182 -1.44 -15.27 -3.56
C GLU A 182 -1.35 -13.76 -3.28
N MET A 183 -2.44 -13.01 -3.52
CA MET A 183 -2.55 -11.60 -3.14
C MET A 183 -2.38 -11.46 -1.62
N GLN A 184 -3.07 -12.26 -0.84
CA GLN A 184 -2.99 -12.28 0.61
C GLN A 184 -1.56 -12.56 1.08
N GLN A 185 -0.91 -13.58 0.54
CA GLN A 185 0.47 -13.93 0.89
C GLN A 185 1.45 -12.80 0.52
N SER A 186 1.25 -12.14 -0.62
CA SER A 186 2.09 -11.01 -1.03
C SER A 186 1.95 -9.81 -0.09
N VAL A 187 0.77 -9.60 0.47
CA VAL A 187 0.45 -8.55 1.44
C VAL A 187 0.94 -8.91 2.84
N LEU A 188 0.73 -10.16 3.27
CA LEU A 188 1.10 -10.61 4.61
C LEU A 188 2.60 -10.85 4.81
N ARG A 189 3.38 -11.00 3.76
CA ARG A 189 4.85 -11.24 3.88
C ARG A 189 5.61 -10.18 4.67
N GLY A 190 5.02 -9.02 4.93
CA GLY A 190 5.55 -7.96 5.80
C GLY A 190 4.78 -7.77 7.09
N SER A 191 3.70 -8.51 7.32
CA SER A 191 2.86 -8.33 8.49
C SER A 191 3.25 -9.33 9.59
N ASN A 192 3.63 -8.79 10.74
CA ASN A 192 3.84 -9.58 11.95
C ASN A 192 2.52 -9.91 12.68
N ASN A 193 1.37 -9.50 12.13
CA ASN A 193 0.07 -9.74 12.72
C ASN A 193 -0.70 -10.84 11.95
N PRO A 194 -0.71 -12.08 12.44
CA PRO A 194 -1.41 -13.20 11.79
C PRO A 194 -2.93 -13.04 11.76
N SER A 195 -3.49 -12.10 12.53
CA SER A 195 -4.93 -11.83 12.58
C SER A 195 -5.36 -10.61 11.75
N ALA A 196 -4.45 -10.03 10.96
CA ALA A 196 -4.79 -8.90 10.09
C ALA A 196 -5.81 -9.31 9.02
N TYR A 197 -6.99 -8.72 9.06
CA TYR A 197 -7.99 -8.90 8.03
C TYR A 197 -7.65 -8.05 6.79
N LEU A 198 -7.71 -8.64 5.62
CA LEU A 198 -7.25 -8.04 4.38
C LEU A 198 -8.38 -7.51 3.49
N GLY A 199 -9.62 -7.69 3.91
CA GLY A 199 -10.80 -7.26 3.17
C GLY A 199 -11.53 -8.39 2.45
N SER A 200 -12.69 -8.06 1.93
CA SER A 200 -13.54 -8.96 1.16
C SER A 200 -13.10 -8.99 -0.31
N PRO A 201 -13.15 -10.15 -0.98
CA PRO A 201 -12.76 -10.27 -2.37
C PRO A 201 -13.80 -9.63 -3.29
N ILE A 202 -13.32 -8.93 -4.32
CA ILE A 202 -14.11 -8.43 -5.46
C ILE A 202 -13.50 -9.03 -6.71
N TYR A 203 -14.29 -9.73 -7.51
CA TYR A 203 -13.83 -10.29 -8.77
C TYR A 203 -14.97 -10.45 -9.78
N GLY A 204 -14.63 -10.30 -11.04
CA GLY A 204 -15.54 -10.41 -12.17
C GLY A 204 -14.88 -9.91 -13.44
N THR A 205 -15.61 -9.94 -14.55
CA THR A 205 -15.18 -9.29 -15.78
C THR A 205 -15.18 -7.77 -15.58
N VAL A 206 -14.18 -7.05 -16.09
CA VAL A 206 -14.02 -5.60 -15.82
C VAL A 206 -15.26 -4.78 -16.16
N ASP A 207 -15.96 -5.12 -17.24
CA ASP A 207 -17.19 -4.45 -17.67
C ASP A 207 -18.43 -4.80 -16.82
N GLU A 208 -18.38 -5.86 -16.02
CA GLU A 208 -19.45 -6.32 -15.13
C GLU A 208 -19.21 -5.91 -13.67
N ILE A 209 -18.02 -5.44 -13.32
CA ILE A 209 -17.72 -4.99 -11.96
C ILE A 209 -18.52 -3.72 -11.64
N ASP A 210 -19.26 -3.79 -10.53
CA ASP A 210 -19.80 -2.59 -9.93
C ASP A 210 -18.65 -1.75 -9.33
N VAL A 211 -18.32 -0.65 -9.99
CA VAL A 211 -17.23 0.25 -9.56
C VAL A 211 -17.47 0.83 -8.16
N ASP A 212 -18.74 0.93 -7.71
CA ASP A 212 -19.06 1.35 -6.35
C ASP A 212 -18.60 0.36 -5.28
N SER A 213 -18.35 -0.89 -5.65
CA SER A 213 -17.73 -1.90 -4.77
C SER A 213 -16.23 -1.67 -4.57
N LEU A 214 -15.56 -0.94 -5.47
CA LEU A 214 -14.12 -0.68 -5.45
C LEU A 214 -13.73 0.45 -4.48
N LYS A 215 -14.30 0.45 -3.28
CA LYS A 215 -13.99 1.40 -2.20
C LYS A 215 -13.00 0.79 -1.21
N ILE A 216 -12.05 1.58 -0.73
CA ILE A 216 -11.04 1.17 0.25
C ILE A 216 -10.35 -0.13 -0.19
N ILE A 217 -10.00 -0.19 -1.47
CA ILE A 217 -9.29 -1.34 -2.03
C ILE A 217 -7.79 -1.24 -1.81
N GLY A 218 -7.12 -2.38 -1.87
CA GLY A 218 -5.68 -2.47 -1.74
C GLY A 218 -5.29 -3.50 -0.68
N GLY A 219 -4.38 -3.14 0.18
CA GLY A 219 -3.82 -4.03 1.18
C GLY A 219 -2.39 -4.40 0.83
N SER A 220 -1.50 -3.41 0.83
CA SER A 220 -0.10 -3.57 0.45
C SER A 220 0.84 -3.26 1.60
N THR A 221 1.99 -3.91 1.58
CA THR A 221 3.18 -3.52 2.31
C THR A 221 3.94 -2.40 1.57
N TRP A 222 4.94 -1.81 2.21
CA TRP A 222 5.72 -0.64 1.79
C TRP A 222 6.17 -0.55 0.32
N ASN A 223 6.28 -1.67 -0.40
CA ASN A 223 6.95 -1.71 -1.70
C ASN A 223 6.03 -1.87 -2.92
N SER A 224 4.75 -2.14 -2.76
CA SER A 224 3.82 -2.25 -3.90
C SER A 224 2.39 -1.96 -3.47
N ARG A 225 1.93 -0.76 -3.76
CA ARG A 225 0.55 -0.35 -3.53
C ARG A 225 -0.35 -0.93 -4.62
N LEU A 226 -0.61 -2.23 -4.48
CA LEU A 226 -1.54 -2.95 -5.31
C LEU A 226 -2.90 -2.26 -5.21
N MET A 227 -3.44 -1.84 -6.33
CA MET A 227 -4.83 -1.41 -6.42
C MET A 227 -5.70 -2.61 -6.75
N PHE A 228 -5.43 -3.26 -7.87
CA PHE A 228 -6.12 -4.46 -8.31
C PHE A 228 -5.23 -5.28 -9.26
N LEU A 229 -5.61 -6.53 -9.45
CA LEU A 229 -5.04 -7.39 -10.50
C LEU A 229 -5.99 -7.48 -11.68
N LEU A 230 -5.42 -7.54 -12.87
CA LEU A 230 -6.13 -7.92 -14.08
C LEU A 230 -5.63 -9.31 -14.53
N GLN A 231 -6.54 -10.16 -14.93
CA GLN A 231 -6.21 -11.43 -15.57
C GLN A 231 -6.70 -11.41 -17.00
N MET A 232 -5.82 -11.66 -17.94
CA MET A 232 -6.18 -11.86 -19.35
C MET A 232 -7.03 -13.13 -19.48
N LYS A 233 -8.24 -13.05 -20.05
CA LYS A 233 -9.07 -14.24 -20.35
C LYS A 233 -8.37 -15.13 -21.35
N GLN A 234 -7.66 -14.55 -22.30
CA GLN A 234 -6.84 -15.24 -23.27
C GLN A 234 -5.54 -14.46 -23.49
N ILE A 235 -4.42 -15.15 -23.37
CA ILE A 235 -3.10 -14.59 -23.67
C ILE A 235 -3.02 -14.36 -25.20
N PRO A 236 -2.65 -13.17 -25.66
CA PRO A 236 -2.55 -12.89 -27.09
C PRO A 236 -1.44 -13.73 -27.75
N VAL A 237 -1.74 -14.25 -28.94
CA VAL A 237 -0.79 -15.06 -29.73
C VAL A 237 0.38 -14.18 -30.21
N ASN A 238 0.07 -12.93 -30.59
CA ASN A 238 1.06 -11.94 -30.99
C ASN A 238 1.05 -10.80 -29.96
N PRO A 239 1.93 -10.82 -28.95
CA PRO A 239 1.95 -9.83 -27.87
C PRO A 239 2.62 -8.52 -28.30
N GLU A 240 2.08 -7.87 -29.31
CA GLU A 240 2.58 -6.59 -29.82
C GLU A 240 1.93 -5.41 -29.11
N GLY A 241 2.59 -4.25 -29.14
CA GLY A 241 2.09 -3.00 -28.60
C GLY A 241 2.10 -2.91 -27.09
N GLU A 242 1.39 -1.90 -26.58
CA GLU A 242 1.23 -1.62 -25.17
C GLU A 242 -0.22 -1.84 -24.73
N LEU A 243 -0.39 -2.39 -23.55
CA LEU A 243 -1.65 -2.33 -22.82
C LEU A 243 -1.71 -1.00 -22.08
N ILE A 244 -2.84 -0.33 -22.16
CA ILE A 244 -3.11 0.94 -21.47
C ILE A 244 -4.33 0.72 -20.58
N VAL A 245 -4.17 0.97 -19.27
CA VAL A 245 -5.25 0.92 -18.29
C VAL A 245 -5.47 2.34 -17.78
N THR A 246 -6.63 2.92 -18.09
CA THR A 246 -7.05 4.23 -17.59
C THR A 246 -8.02 4.03 -16.42
N VAL A 247 -7.72 4.66 -15.29
CA VAL A 247 -8.58 4.66 -14.09
C VAL A 247 -9.10 6.06 -13.86
N GLY A 248 -10.41 6.23 -13.83
CA GLY A 248 -11.08 7.47 -13.47
C GLY A 248 -11.48 7.47 -12.00
N PHE A 249 -11.40 8.63 -11.36
CA PHE A 249 -11.72 8.85 -9.95
C PHE A 249 -12.85 9.87 -9.79
N LYS A 250 -13.51 9.84 -8.65
CA LYS A 250 -14.68 10.69 -8.34
C LYS A 250 -14.40 12.19 -8.36
N ASP A 251 -13.16 12.60 -8.08
CA ASP A 251 -12.72 13.99 -8.17
C ASP A 251 -12.49 14.47 -9.62
N GLY A 252 -12.72 13.61 -10.61
CA GLY A 252 -12.49 13.88 -12.03
C GLY A 252 -11.07 13.58 -12.50
N LYS A 253 -10.18 13.18 -11.62
CA LYS A 253 -8.82 12.75 -11.95
C LYS A 253 -8.88 11.48 -12.82
N GLN A 254 -8.02 11.42 -13.84
CA GLN A 254 -7.78 10.21 -14.61
C GLN A 254 -6.29 9.90 -14.63
N LEU A 255 -5.93 8.67 -14.39
CA LEU A 255 -4.54 8.20 -14.40
C LEU A 255 -4.41 6.99 -15.31
N GLU A 256 -3.27 6.90 -16.00
CA GLU A 256 -2.96 5.80 -16.90
C GLU A 256 -1.77 4.99 -16.37
N ALA A 257 -1.89 3.66 -16.50
CA ALA A 257 -0.78 2.73 -16.45
C ALA A 257 -0.54 2.17 -17.84
N ARG A 258 0.72 2.06 -18.26
CA ARG A 258 1.12 1.51 -19.57
C ARG A 258 2.19 0.45 -19.40
N GLY A 259 2.15 -0.57 -20.22
CA GLY A 259 3.18 -1.61 -20.27
C GLY A 259 3.14 -2.40 -21.56
N PRO A 260 4.32 -2.80 -22.11
CA PRO A 260 4.38 -3.68 -23.25
C PRO A 260 3.66 -4.99 -22.98
N VAL A 261 2.77 -5.42 -23.89
CA VAL A 261 2.01 -6.68 -23.72
C VAL A 261 2.96 -7.84 -23.54
N TYR A 262 4.07 -7.86 -24.28
CA TYR A 262 5.10 -8.89 -24.19
C TYR A 262 5.66 -9.05 -22.76
N ASP A 263 5.97 -7.94 -22.08
CA ASP A 263 6.56 -7.98 -20.73
C ASP A 263 5.53 -8.41 -19.65
N LEU A 264 4.25 -8.23 -19.96
CA LEU A 264 3.17 -8.61 -19.05
C LEU A 264 2.86 -10.12 -19.07
N ILE A 265 3.26 -10.81 -20.14
CA ILE A 265 3.00 -12.25 -20.31
C ILE A 265 4.26 -13.12 -20.15
N ASN A 266 5.46 -12.60 -20.37
CA ASN A 266 6.75 -13.29 -20.27
C ASN A 266 7.49 -12.89 -18.99
#